data_431b114847436b443d2dfefce514a17a
#
_entry.id   431b114847436b443d2dfefce514a17a
#
_cell.length_a   1.000
_cell.length_b   1.000
_cell.length_c   1.000
_cell.angle_alpha   90.00
_cell.angle_beta   90.00
_cell.angle_gamma   90.00
#
_symmetry.space_group_name_H-M   'P 1'
#
loop_
_entity.id
_entity.type
_entity.pdbx_description
1 polymer ?
#
loop_
_entity_poly.entity_id
_entity_poly.type
_entity_poly.pdbx_seq_one_letter_code
_entity_poly.pdbx_strand_id
1 'polypeptide(L)'
;WEKFNQRYTRRIRSVVKREVKKFRDCGDLKKGYRLFVCEGCHDVKKVAFRCKGKFCPTCATGESQRWAEVAANDLFTVTHRHVIFTIDEGLREIFLKEKYRKELLKGLMDEAARILLDFFRKHHIQAGVVATLHTFGSQLEYNPHVHLVVTMGGLTKDGKWKDYDYFPFAMLRKYWQNAVLKLIRRPLSQWDKARVQPLLQAAYTKNAEGFYVHAPKRSRTSLKKILEYISRYMKRGPIALNRILLYDGKIVMFQYHDKRTNTDKIKTMSAEEFIGAL
;
A
#
# COMPACT_ATOMS: atom_id res chain seq x y z
N TRP A 1 13.37 -7.43 19.47
CA TRP A 1 12.03 -8.02 19.36
C TRP A 1 11.58 -8.65 20.68
N GLU A 2 12.39 -9.45 21.34
CA GLU A 2 12.01 -10.14 22.59
C GLU A 2 11.56 -9.12 23.65
N LYS A 3 12.35 -8.09 23.93
CA LYS A 3 12.01 -7.02 24.87
C LYS A 3 10.71 -6.32 24.49
N PHE A 4 10.53 -5.98 23.21
CA PHE A 4 9.32 -5.36 22.69
C PHE A 4 8.10 -6.29 22.85
N ASN A 5 8.24 -7.58 22.49
CA ASN A 5 7.15 -8.55 22.62
C ASN A 5 6.78 -8.81 24.09
N GLN A 6 7.73 -8.86 25.02
CA GLN A 6 7.46 -8.97 26.45
C GLN A 6 6.66 -7.77 26.97
N ARG A 7 7.11 -6.56 26.63
CA ARG A 7 6.49 -5.31 27.09
C ARG A 7 5.10 -5.09 26.53
N TYR A 8 4.86 -5.43 25.27
CA TYR A 8 3.62 -5.14 24.53
C TYR A 8 2.80 -6.38 24.16
N THR A 9 3.03 -7.51 24.81
CA THR A 9 2.51 -8.84 24.37
C THR A 9 0.99 -8.86 24.21
N ARG A 10 0.23 -8.13 25.06
CA ARG A 10 -1.24 -8.05 24.99
C ARG A 10 -1.74 -7.16 23.83
N ARG A 11 -0.90 -6.25 23.31
CA ARG A 11 -1.23 -5.32 22.22
C ARG A 11 -0.80 -5.84 20.85
N ILE A 12 0.13 -6.80 20.82
CA ILE A 12 0.64 -7.36 19.57
C ILE A 12 -0.29 -8.47 19.11
N ARG A 13 -0.88 -8.29 17.93
CA ARG A 13 -1.76 -9.28 17.31
C ARG A 13 -1.01 -10.60 17.04
N SER A 14 -1.69 -11.74 17.17
CA SER A 14 -1.13 -13.08 16.91
C SER A 14 -0.53 -13.21 15.51
N VAL A 15 -1.17 -12.60 14.51
CA VAL A 15 -0.65 -12.58 13.13
C VAL A 15 0.72 -11.91 13.04
N VAL A 16 0.97 -10.81 13.76
CA VAL A 16 2.26 -10.12 13.78
C VAL A 16 3.33 -11.01 14.39
N LYS A 17 3.05 -11.66 15.52
CA LYS A 17 3.98 -12.62 16.16
C LYS A 17 4.37 -13.76 15.21
N ARG A 18 3.38 -14.30 14.49
CA ARG A 18 3.59 -15.35 13.49
C ARG A 18 4.47 -14.87 12.33
N GLU A 19 4.21 -13.68 11.78
CA GLU A 19 4.98 -13.15 10.65
C GLU A 19 6.43 -12.78 11.06
N VAL A 20 6.64 -12.24 12.27
CA VAL A 20 7.98 -12.00 12.80
C VAL A 20 8.74 -13.32 12.99
N LYS A 21 8.09 -14.38 13.51
CA LYS A 21 8.70 -15.71 13.61
C LYS A 21 9.13 -16.22 12.24
N LYS A 22 8.25 -16.22 11.25
CA LYS A 22 8.58 -16.60 9.88
C LYS A 22 9.75 -15.81 9.30
N PHE A 23 9.79 -14.49 9.56
CA PHE A 23 10.88 -13.63 9.12
C PHE A 23 12.22 -14.04 9.74
N ARG A 24 12.25 -14.32 11.04
CA ARG A 24 13.46 -14.75 11.75
C ARG A 24 13.96 -16.10 11.27
N ASP A 25 13.07 -17.02 10.91
CA ASP A 25 13.40 -18.35 10.40
C ASP A 25 13.74 -18.33 8.90
N CYS A 26 13.60 -17.18 8.22
CA CYS A 26 13.72 -17.07 6.78
C CYS A 26 15.16 -17.25 6.28
N GLY A 27 15.38 -18.30 5.51
CA GLY A 27 16.68 -18.60 4.91
C GLY A 27 17.65 -19.34 5.84
N ASP A 28 17.20 -19.76 7.01
CA ASP A 28 17.96 -20.59 7.93
C ASP A 28 17.81 -22.07 7.52
N LEU A 29 18.92 -22.70 7.10
CA LEU A 29 18.96 -24.12 6.73
C LEU A 29 18.56 -25.06 7.90
N LYS A 30 18.78 -24.62 9.15
CA LYS A 30 18.40 -25.41 10.35
C LYS A 30 16.86 -25.43 10.54
N LYS A 31 16.13 -24.51 9.92
CA LYS A 31 14.66 -24.43 9.97
C LYS A 31 13.96 -25.16 8.84
N GLY A 32 14.75 -25.73 7.92
CA GLY A 32 14.28 -26.53 6.82
C GLY A 32 14.76 -26.04 5.46
N TYR A 33 14.86 -26.96 4.54
CA TYR A 33 15.33 -26.72 3.18
C TYR A 33 14.72 -27.73 2.21
N ARG A 34 14.82 -27.41 0.92
CA ARG A 34 14.63 -28.37 -0.17
C ARG A 34 15.99 -28.83 -0.65
N LEU A 35 16.09 -30.12 -0.93
CA LEU A 35 17.23 -30.71 -1.59
C LEU A 35 16.94 -30.81 -3.08
N PHE A 36 17.82 -30.28 -3.89
CA PHE A 36 17.81 -30.45 -5.33
C PHE A 36 19.02 -31.32 -5.70
N VAL A 37 18.78 -32.31 -6.53
CA VAL A 37 19.84 -33.20 -7.06
C VAL A 37 19.79 -33.01 -8.58
N CYS A 38 20.96 -32.77 -9.20
CA CYS A 38 21.07 -32.72 -10.64
C CYS A 38 21.02 -34.15 -11.18
N GLU A 39 20.11 -34.40 -12.14
CA GLU A 39 19.98 -35.76 -12.76
C GLU A 39 21.17 -36.12 -13.62
N GLY A 40 21.92 -35.13 -14.14
CA GLY A 40 23.09 -35.38 -14.97
C GLY A 40 24.39 -35.57 -14.21
N CYS A 41 24.75 -34.63 -13.30
CA CYS A 41 26.04 -34.67 -12.56
C CYS A 41 25.91 -35.08 -11.11
N HIS A 42 24.71 -35.36 -10.62
CA HIS A 42 24.37 -35.72 -9.23
C HIS A 42 24.78 -34.66 -8.17
N ASP A 43 25.10 -33.43 -8.62
CA ASP A 43 25.35 -32.34 -7.68
C ASP A 43 24.15 -32.07 -6.81
N VAL A 44 24.40 -31.76 -5.53
CA VAL A 44 23.38 -31.57 -4.51
C VAL A 44 23.34 -30.11 -4.04
N LYS A 45 22.18 -29.45 -4.15
CA LYS A 45 21.97 -28.08 -3.69
C LYS A 45 20.88 -28.02 -2.61
N LYS A 46 21.26 -27.52 -1.42
CA LYS A 46 20.29 -27.20 -0.36
C LYS A 46 19.78 -25.78 -0.52
N VAL A 47 18.46 -25.61 -0.58
CA VAL A 47 17.80 -24.30 -0.69
C VAL A 47 16.89 -24.11 0.53
N ALA A 48 17.26 -23.20 1.43
CA ALA A 48 16.51 -22.91 2.64
C ALA A 48 15.11 -22.39 2.34
N PHE A 49 14.15 -22.71 3.20
CA PHE A 49 12.80 -22.19 3.08
C PHE A 49 12.76 -20.67 3.28
N ARG A 50 11.89 -20.01 2.54
CA ARG A 50 11.69 -18.56 2.54
C ARG A 50 10.31 -18.20 3.12
N CYS A 51 10.24 -17.10 3.89
CA CYS A 51 9.02 -16.68 4.56
C CYS A 51 7.95 -16.10 3.62
N LYS A 52 8.31 -15.64 2.41
CA LYS A 52 7.45 -14.96 1.42
C LYS A 52 6.70 -13.74 2.00
N GLY A 53 7.17 -13.23 3.14
CA GLY A 53 6.54 -12.11 3.84
C GLY A 53 6.95 -10.75 3.27
N LYS A 54 6.03 -9.78 3.29
CA LYS A 54 6.30 -8.38 2.92
C LYS A 54 7.34 -7.72 3.84
N PHE A 55 7.42 -8.19 5.07
CA PHE A 55 8.34 -7.70 6.09
C PHE A 55 9.80 -8.09 5.83
N CYS A 56 10.04 -9.18 5.10
CA CYS A 56 11.37 -9.65 4.75
C CYS A 56 11.89 -8.96 3.48
N PRO A 57 12.98 -8.18 3.54
CA PRO A 57 13.49 -7.46 2.37
C PRO A 57 13.86 -8.38 1.20
N THR A 58 14.46 -9.54 1.50
CA THR A 58 14.84 -10.53 0.48
C THR A 58 13.62 -11.12 -0.22
N CYS A 59 12.63 -11.59 0.56
CA CYS A 59 11.41 -12.18 -0.02
C CYS A 59 10.56 -11.16 -0.74
N ALA A 60 10.39 -9.97 -0.16
CA ALA A 60 9.59 -8.90 -0.74
C ALA A 60 10.16 -8.42 -2.09
N THR A 61 11.48 -8.40 -2.27
CA THR A 61 12.09 -8.03 -3.56
C THR A 61 11.79 -9.07 -4.63
N GLY A 62 12.02 -10.35 -4.35
CA GLY A 62 11.72 -11.43 -5.29
C GLY A 62 10.23 -11.53 -5.65
N GLU A 63 9.36 -11.41 -4.66
CA GLU A 63 7.90 -11.40 -4.89
C GLU A 63 7.43 -10.16 -5.70
N SER A 64 8.09 -9.00 -5.51
CA SER A 64 7.80 -7.80 -6.31
C SER A 64 8.13 -8.00 -7.79
N GLN A 65 9.30 -8.57 -8.07
CA GLN A 65 9.73 -8.84 -9.45
C GLN A 65 8.81 -9.85 -10.12
N ARG A 66 8.56 -10.98 -9.46
CA ARG A 66 7.64 -12.02 -9.98
C ARG A 66 6.25 -11.47 -10.25
N TRP A 67 5.71 -10.66 -9.34
CA TRP A 67 4.40 -10.06 -9.53
C TRP A 67 4.39 -9.11 -10.74
N ALA A 68 5.44 -8.28 -10.91
CA ALA A 68 5.53 -7.36 -12.04
C ALA A 68 5.62 -8.11 -13.38
N GLU A 69 6.34 -9.23 -13.43
CA GLU A 69 6.44 -10.09 -14.62
C GLU A 69 5.09 -10.72 -14.98
N VAL A 70 4.42 -11.34 -14.00
CA VAL A 70 3.09 -11.95 -14.22
C VAL A 70 2.09 -10.88 -14.65
N ALA A 71 2.02 -9.74 -13.94
CA ALA A 71 1.10 -8.67 -14.29
C ALA A 71 1.39 -8.06 -15.66
N ALA A 72 2.65 -8.02 -16.11
CA ALA A 72 3.01 -7.52 -17.45
C ALA A 72 2.48 -8.43 -18.57
N ASN A 73 2.34 -9.73 -18.30
CA ASN A 73 1.77 -10.68 -19.26
C ASN A 73 0.23 -10.68 -19.27
N ASP A 74 -0.38 -10.39 -18.11
CA ASP A 74 -1.84 -10.48 -17.94
C ASP A 74 -2.56 -9.15 -18.25
N LEU A 75 -1.85 -8.01 -18.22
CA LEU A 75 -2.44 -6.70 -18.46
C LEU A 75 -2.35 -6.30 -19.94
N PHE A 76 -3.38 -5.60 -20.41
CA PHE A 76 -3.39 -5.06 -21.78
C PHE A 76 -2.21 -4.12 -22.03
N THR A 77 -1.60 -4.21 -23.22
CA THR A 77 -0.53 -3.32 -23.68
C THR A 77 -1.09 -1.97 -24.12
N VAL A 78 -1.71 -1.25 -23.21
CA VAL A 78 -2.33 0.07 -23.42
C VAL A 78 -1.74 1.09 -22.47
N THR A 79 -2.04 2.37 -22.66
CA THR A 79 -1.61 3.42 -21.74
C THR A 79 -2.27 3.24 -20.38
N HIS A 80 -1.45 3.26 -19.33
CA HIS A 80 -1.91 3.19 -17.94
C HIS A 80 -1.50 4.45 -17.18
N ARG A 81 -2.28 4.77 -16.15
CA ARG A 81 -2.00 5.88 -15.24
C ARG A 81 -1.96 5.40 -13.79
N HIS A 82 -0.95 5.84 -13.07
CA HIS A 82 -0.86 5.64 -11.64
C HIS A 82 -1.64 6.74 -10.92
N VAL A 83 -2.59 6.34 -10.07
CA VAL A 83 -3.44 7.25 -9.29
C VAL A 83 -3.28 6.94 -7.82
N ILE A 84 -3.19 7.97 -6.99
CA ILE A 84 -3.10 7.85 -5.53
C ILE A 84 -4.27 8.62 -4.91
N PHE A 85 -5.03 7.95 -4.05
CA PHE A 85 -6.08 8.54 -3.24
C PHE A 85 -5.64 8.56 -1.78
N THR A 86 -5.60 9.75 -1.15
CA THR A 86 -5.24 9.91 0.26
C THR A 86 -6.43 10.43 1.07
N ILE A 87 -6.41 10.18 2.38
CA ILE A 87 -7.42 10.72 3.30
C ILE A 87 -6.82 11.86 4.13
N ASP A 88 -7.67 12.67 4.75
CA ASP A 88 -7.24 13.68 5.72
C ASP A 88 -6.56 13.02 6.93
N GLU A 89 -5.50 13.66 7.43
CA GLU A 89 -4.71 13.15 8.55
C GLU A 89 -5.52 13.01 9.84
N GLY A 90 -6.47 13.93 10.08
CA GLY A 90 -7.35 13.89 11.26
C GLY A 90 -8.32 12.71 11.29
N LEU A 91 -8.49 12.01 10.15
CA LEU A 91 -9.34 10.83 10.07
C LEU A 91 -8.59 9.51 10.27
N ARG A 92 -7.25 9.52 10.23
CA ARG A 92 -6.43 8.30 10.21
C ARG A 92 -6.66 7.40 11.42
N GLU A 93 -6.79 7.97 12.61
CA GLU A 93 -7.00 7.21 13.85
C GLU A 93 -8.29 6.39 13.87
N ILE A 94 -9.32 6.81 13.13
CA ILE A 94 -10.57 6.06 13.00
C ILE A 94 -10.31 4.69 12.36
N PHE A 95 -9.37 4.64 11.40
CA PHE A 95 -8.96 3.43 10.69
C PHE A 95 -8.06 2.50 11.54
N LEU A 96 -7.57 2.95 12.70
CA LEU A 96 -6.83 2.11 13.65
C LEU A 96 -7.73 1.35 14.61
N LYS A 97 -8.97 1.79 14.80
CA LYS A 97 -9.92 1.13 15.72
C LYS A 97 -10.19 -0.31 15.26
N GLU A 98 -9.79 -1.28 16.08
CA GLU A 98 -9.79 -2.71 15.73
C GLU A 98 -11.15 -3.20 15.22
N LYS A 99 -12.23 -2.76 15.86
CA LYS A 99 -13.62 -3.11 15.54
C LYS A 99 -13.99 -2.80 14.07
N TYR A 100 -13.50 -1.70 13.51
CA TYR A 100 -13.89 -1.19 12.19
C TYR A 100 -12.79 -1.28 11.15
N ARG A 101 -11.53 -1.46 11.57
CA ARG A 101 -10.33 -1.36 10.73
C ARG A 101 -10.40 -2.17 9.46
N LYS A 102 -10.78 -3.46 9.55
CA LYS A 102 -10.80 -4.37 8.40
C LYS A 102 -11.81 -3.88 7.34
N GLU A 103 -12.99 -3.50 7.76
CA GLU A 103 -14.05 -3.01 6.89
C GLU A 103 -13.69 -1.67 6.27
N LEU A 104 -13.21 -0.72 7.07
CA LEU A 104 -12.83 0.61 6.60
C LEU A 104 -11.65 0.56 5.62
N LEU A 105 -10.60 -0.22 5.91
CA LEU A 105 -9.44 -0.33 5.02
C LEU A 105 -9.79 -1.03 3.71
N LYS A 106 -10.63 -2.08 3.74
CA LYS A 106 -11.15 -2.69 2.51
C LYS A 106 -12.00 -1.69 1.74
N GLY A 107 -12.90 -0.99 2.42
CA GLY A 107 -13.79 0.00 1.82
C GLY A 107 -13.04 1.15 1.14
N LEU A 108 -11.86 1.56 1.61
CA LEU A 108 -11.05 2.56 0.90
C LEU A 108 -10.66 2.08 -0.50
N MET A 109 -10.23 0.82 -0.65
CA MET A 109 -9.88 0.27 -1.96
C MET A 109 -11.09 0.17 -2.87
N ASP A 110 -12.20 -0.35 -2.34
CA ASP A 110 -13.44 -0.54 -3.08
C ASP A 110 -14.00 0.81 -3.60
N GLU A 111 -14.03 1.83 -2.74
CA GLU A 111 -14.53 3.16 -3.12
C GLU A 111 -13.60 3.88 -4.11
N ALA A 112 -12.27 3.76 -3.95
CA ALA A 112 -11.32 4.34 -4.89
C ALA A 112 -11.45 3.72 -6.28
N ALA A 113 -11.55 2.39 -6.36
CA ALA A 113 -11.78 1.68 -7.62
C ALA A 113 -13.14 2.04 -8.23
N ARG A 114 -14.19 2.05 -7.40
CA ARG A 114 -15.56 2.40 -7.83
C ARG A 114 -15.62 3.80 -8.46
N ILE A 115 -14.99 4.81 -7.85
CA ILE A 115 -15.00 6.18 -8.36
C ILE A 115 -14.39 6.25 -9.76
N LEU A 116 -13.26 5.56 -10.00
CA LEU A 116 -12.64 5.53 -11.32
C LEU A 116 -13.47 4.75 -12.33
N LEU A 117 -13.97 3.58 -11.95
CA LEU A 117 -14.80 2.77 -12.83
C LEU A 117 -16.12 3.47 -13.20
N ASP A 118 -16.77 4.15 -12.25
CA ASP A 118 -17.99 4.93 -12.50
C ASP A 118 -17.71 6.14 -13.40
N PHE A 119 -16.55 6.77 -13.23
CA PHE A 119 -16.14 7.87 -14.12
C PHE A 119 -16.03 7.38 -15.58
N PHE A 120 -15.31 6.29 -15.83
CA PHE A 120 -15.17 5.75 -17.19
C PHE A 120 -16.49 5.21 -17.74
N ARG A 121 -17.32 4.60 -16.89
CA ARG A 121 -18.65 4.09 -17.29
C ARG A 121 -19.56 5.19 -17.80
N LYS A 122 -19.50 6.41 -17.23
CA LYS A 122 -20.24 7.58 -17.72
C LYS A 122 -19.82 8.00 -19.13
N HIS A 123 -18.62 7.62 -19.56
CA HIS A 123 -18.12 7.85 -20.91
C HIS A 123 -18.31 6.64 -21.83
N HIS A 124 -19.11 5.66 -21.39
CA HIS A 124 -19.37 4.39 -22.10
C HIS A 124 -18.09 3.57 -22.34
N ILE A 125 -17.17 3.61 -21.38
CA ILE A 125 -15.88 2.92 -21.42
C ILE A 125 -15.80 1.95 -20.22
N GLN A 126 -15.46 0.70 -20.49
CA GLN A 126 -15.12 -0.29 -19.47
C GLN A 126 -13.59 -0.30 -19.26
N ALA A 127 -13.14 0.43 -18.28
CA ALA A 127 -11.71 0.52 -17.94
C ALA A 127 -11.27 -0.61 -17.01
N GLY A 128 -9.96 -0.94 -17.04
CA GLY A 128 -9.30 -1.84 -16.10
C GLY A 128 -8.68 -1.06 -14.93
N VAL A 129 -8.81 -1.60 -13.70
CA VAL A 129 -8.24 -1.01 -12.49
C VAL A 129 -7.59 -2.08 -11.63
N VAL A 130 -6.35 -1.84 -11.21
CA VAL A 130 -5.66 -2.62 -10.17
C VAL A 130 -5.44 -1.70 -8.97
N ALA A 131 -5.95 -2.09 -7.79
CA ALA A 131 -5.87 -1.30 -6.56
C ALA A 131 -5.02 -1.99 -5.49
N THR A 132 -4.25 -1.21 -4.74
CA THR A 132 -3.51 -1.69 -3.58
C THR A 132 -3.56 -0.67 -2.44
N LEU A 133 -3.73 -1.17 -1.22
CA LEU A 133 -3.77 -0.36 0.00
C LEU A 133 -2.37 -0.26 0.61
N HIS A 134 -1.99 0.96 0.97
CA HIS A 134 -0.86 1.26 1.84
C HIS A 134 -1.35 1.89 3.14
N THR A 135 -0.66 1.60 4.22
CA THR A 135 -1.01 2.10 5.55
C THR A 135 0.08 2.92 6.22
N PHE A 136 1.17 3.21 5.49
CA PHE A 136 2.33 3.95 6.02
C PHE A 136 2.80 5.02 5.04
N GLY A 137 3.33 6.11 5.59
CA GLY A 137 3.99 7.18 4.83
C GLY A 137 5.51 7.05 4.81
N SER A 138 6.19 8.04 4.25
CA SER A 138 7.65 8.04 4.09
C SER A 138 8.41 8.08 5.42
N GLN A 139 7.78 8.58 6.49
CA GLN A 139 8.31 8.70 7.84
C GLN A 139 7.88 7.55 8.75
N LEU A 140 7.30 6.47 8.19
CA LEU A 140 6.68 5.35 8.91
C LEU A 140 5.45 5.75 9.74
N GLU A 141 4.88 6.93 9.51
CA GLU A 141 3.61 7.32 10.11
C GLU A 141 2.45 6.51 9.52
N TYR A 142 1.43 6.24 10.35
CA TYR A 142 0.22 5.60 9.87
C TYR A 142 -0.52 6.53 8.89
N ASN A 143 -0.63 6.10 7.66
CA ASN A 143 -1.20 6.87 6.56
C ASN A 143 -1.90 5.96 5.55
N PRO A 144 -3.16 5.57 5.80
CA PRO A 144 -3.90 4.74 4.86
C PRO A 144 -4.21 5.52 3.59
N HIS A 145 -3.77 4.98 2.46
CA HIS A 145 -3.98 5.53 1.12
C HIS A 145 -4.00 4.41 0.09
N VAL A 146 -4.64 4.68 -1.05
CA VAL A 146 -4.82 3.68 -2.10
C VAL A 146 -4.01 4.07 -3.33
N HIS A 147 -3.19 3.16 -3.80
CA HIS A 147 -2.52 3.25 -5.10
C HIS A 147 -3.32 2.45 -6.12
N LEU A 148 -3.57 3.05 -7.28
CA LEU A 148 -4.27 2.40 -8.37
C LEU A 148 -3.48 2.53 -9.67
N VAL A 149 -3.54 1.49 -10.48
CA VAL A 149 -3.20 1.53 -11.91
C VAL A 149 -4.51 1.49 -12.65
N VAL A 150 -4.76 2.44 -13.49
CA VAL A 150 -5.97 2.48 -14.31
C VAL A 150 -5.59 2.58 -15.79
N THR A 151 -6.30 1.87 -16.65
CA THR A 151 -6.16 2.01 -18.11
C THR A 151 -6.64 3.39 -18.54
N MET A 152 -5.91 4.05 -19.43
CA MET A 152 -6.33 5.34 -20.01
C MET A 152 -7.19 5.10 -21.25
N GLY A 153 -8.38 4.58 -20.99
CA GLY A 153 -9.33 4.09 -21.95
C GLY A 153 -9.91 2.74 -21.52
N GLY A 154 -10.62 2.08 -22.40
CA GLY A 154 -11.21 0.79 -22.16
C GLY A 154 -12.07 0.30 -23.32
N LEU A 155 -12.78 -0.78 -23.10
CA LEU A 155 -13.67 -1.38 -24.09
C LEU A 155 -15.00 -0.64 -24.13
N THR A 156 -15.48 -0.37 -25.33
CA THR A 156 -16.85 0.09 -25.61
C THR A 156 -17.80 -1.11 -25.65
N LYS A 157 -19.11 -0.88 -25.72
CA LYS A 157 -20.13 -1.95 -25.78
C LYS A 157 -19.97 -2.89 -26.98
N ASP A 158 -19.43 -2.37 -28.08
CA ASP A 158 -19.13 -3.12 -29.32
C ASP A 158 -17.74 -3.81 -29.31
N GLY A 159 -17.09 -3.85 -28.14
CA GLY A 159 -15.81 -4.55 -27.95
C GLY A 159 -14.58 -3.81 -28.52
N LYS A 160 -14.73 -2.58 -28.99
CA LYS A 160 -13.61 -1.80 -29.51
C LYS A 160 -12.93 -1.04 -28.39
N TRP A 161 -11.61 -0.87 -28.52
CA TRP A 161 -10.84 -0.04 -27.58
C TRP A 161 -11.06 1.46 -27.91
N LYS A 162 -11.30 2.25 -26.83
CA LYS A 162 -11.42 3.71 -26.91
C LYS A 162 -10.47 4.35 -25.90
N ASP A 163 -9.52 5.15 -26.38
CA ASP A 163 -8.62 5.93 -25.54
C ASP A 163 -9.33 7.10 -24.86
N TYR A 164 -8.86 7.44 -23.65
CA TYR A 164 -9.39 8.53 -22.86
C TYR A 164 -8.33 9.17 -21.96
N ASP A 165 -7.81 10.31 -22.34
CA ASP A 165 -6.64 10.95 -21.69
C ASP A 165 -6.98 11.97 -20.60
N TYR A 166 -8.25 12.32 -20.45
CA TYR A 166 -8.67 13.35 -19.49
C TYR A 166 -8.91 12.78 -18.09
N PHE A 167 -8.44 13.53 -17.07
CA PHE A 167 -8.62 13.19 -15.67
C PHE A 167 -9.16 14.40 -14.89
N PRO A 168 -10.43 14.39 -14.47
CA PRO A 168 -11.09 15.52 -13.82
C PRO A 168 -10.75 15.59 -12.33
N PHE A 169 -9.57 16.09 -11.97
CA PHE A 169 -9.06 16.09 -10.60
C PHE A 169 -10.00 16.71 -9.58
N ALA A 170 -10.58 17.89 -9.88
CA ALA A 170 -11.50 18.59 -8.98
C ALA A 170 -12.72 17.73 -8.63
N MET A 171 -13.30 17.06 -9.63
CA MET A 171 -14.42 16.15 -9.44
C MET A 171 -14.00 14.91 -8.62
N LEU A 172 -12.86 14.28 -8.97
CA LEU A 172 -12.37 13.08 -8.28
C LEU A 172 -12.05 13.37 -6.82
N ARG A 173 -11.47 14.53 -6.49
CA ARG A 173 -11.19 14.93 -5.10
C ARG A 173 -12.46 15.05 -4.27
N LYS A 174 -13.50 15.72 -4.80
CA LYS A 174 -14.79 15.86 -4.11
C LYS A 174 -15.53 14.52 -3.97
N TYR A 175 -15.51 13.69 -5.01
CA TYR A 175 -16.11 12.35 -4.94
C TYR A 175 -15.39 11.48 -3.92
N TRP A 176 -14.06 11.54 -3.88
CA TRP A 176 -13.27 10.80 -2.90
C TRP A 176 -13.56 11.24 -1.48
N GLN A 177 -13.57 12.55 -1.20
CA GLN A 177 -13.94 13.08 0.11
C GLN A 177 -15.31 12.59 0.55
N ASN A 178 -16.33 12.74 -0.30
CA ASN A 178 -17.69 12.28 0.02
C ASN A 178 -17.74 10.76 0.26
N ALA A 179 -17.05 9.97 -0.56
CA ALA A 179 -17.00 8.52 -0.40
C ALA A 179 -16.36 8.11 0.94
N VAL A 180 -15.23 8.71 1.30
CA VAL A 180 -14.54 8.42 2.58
C VAL A 180 -15.39 8.80 3.78
N LEU A 181 -16.01 9.99 3.78
CA LEU A 181 -16.87 10.43 4.87
C LEU A 181 -18.11 9.54 5.05
N LYS A 182 -18.70 9.07 3.94
CA LYS A 182 -19.80 8.10 3.97
C LYS A 182 -19.31 6.71 4.43
N LEU A 183 -18.16 6.27 3.93
CA LEU A 183 -17.57 4.98 4.31
C LEU A 183 -17.33 4.89 5.81
N ILE A 184 -16.75 5.94 6.41
CA ILE A 184 -16.50 5.97 7.86
C ILE A 184 -17.81 5.82 8.65
N ARG A 185 -18.89 6.47 8.25
CA ARG A 185 -20.18 6.43 8.94
C ARG A 185 -20.90 5.07 8.85
N ARG A 186 -20.61 4.29 7.80
CA ARG A 186 -21.35 3.06 7.49
C ARG A 186 -21.32 2.01 8.60
N PRO A 187 -20.14 1.59 9.13
CA PRO A 187 -20.04 0.55 10.16
C PRO A 187 -20.25 1.07 11.59
N LEU A 188 -20.28 2.39 11.81
CA LEU A 188 -20.29 2.98 13.13
C LEU A 188 -21.67 2.87 13.82
N SER A 189 -21.67 2.55 15.12
CA SER A 189 -22.86 2.69 15.98
C SER A 189 -23.29 4.16 16.06
N GLN A 190 -24.52 4.42 16.51
CA GLN A 190 -25.02 5.80 16.72
C GLN A 190 -24.11 6.60 17.67
N TRP A 191 -23.66 5.98 18.74
CA TRP A 191 -22.76 6.59 19.71
C TRP A 191 -21.39 6.93 19.10
N ASP A 192 -20.80 6.00 18.33
CA ASP A 192 -19.53 6.26 17.64
C ASP A 192 -19.68 7.31 16.52
N LYS A 193 -20.83 7.36 15.83
CA LYS A 193 -21.14 8.41 14.84
C LYS A 193 -21.11 9.79 15.46
N ALA A 194 -21.80 9.99 16.60
CA ALA A 194 -21.80 11.27 17.32
C ALA A 194 -20.37 11.68 17.71
N ARG A 195 -19.58 10.73 18.19
CA ARG A 195 -18.20 10.96 18.64
C ARG A 195 -17.22 11.33 17.52
N VAL A 196 -17.39 10.78 16.31
CA VAL A 196 -16.52 11.10 15.17
C VAL A 196 -17.02 12.27 14.33
N GLN A 197 -18.26 12.72 14.52
CA GLN A 197 -18.87 13.80 13.74
C GLN A 197 -18.04 15.09 13.71
N PRO A 198 -17.45 15.59 14.81
CA PRO A 198 -16.59 16.77 14.79
C PRO A 198 -15.35 16.58 13.90
N LEU A 199 -14.74 15.37 13.91
CA LEU A 199 -13.58 15.06 13.07
C LEU A 199 -13.96 15.04 11.60
N LEU A 200 -15.13 14.46 11.26
CA LEU A 200 -15.64 14.44 9.88
C LEU A 200 -15.92 15.85 9.38
N GLN A 201 -16.53 16.70 10.23
CA GLN A 201 -16.81 18.09 9.89
C GLN A 201 -15.52 18.90 9.70
N ALA A 202 -14.56 18.77 10.60
CA ALA A 202 -13.26 19.43 10.51
C ALA A 202 -12.52 19.02 9.21
N ALA A 203 -12.48 17.71 8.90
CA ALA A 203 -11.87 17.22 7.68
C ALA A 203 -12.58 17.71 6.42
N TYR A 204 -13.91 17.80 6.43
CA TYR A 204 -14.70 18.35 5.32
C TYR A 204 -14.37 19.82 5.10
N THR A 205 -14.39 20.64 6.15
CA THR A 205 -14.18 22.10 6.07
C THR A 205 -12.73 22.42 5.68
N LYS A 206 -11.74 21.74 6.27
CA LYS A 206 -10.32 21.92 5.98
C LYS A 206 -9.98 21.63 4.50
N ASN A 207 -10.69 20.67 3.90
CA ASN A 207 -10.44 20.22 2.53
C ASN A 207 -11.57 20.65 1.59
N ALA A 208 -11.80 21.96 1.45
CA ALA A 208 -12.87 22.52 0.62
C ALA A 208 -12.82 22.06 -0.86
N GLU A 209 -11.60 21.80 -1.39
CA GLU A 209 -11.38 21.27 -2.74
C GLU A 209 -11.47 19.73 -2.83
N GLY A 210 -11.84 19.06 -1.73
CA GLY A 210 -11.87 17.62 -1.62
C GLY A 210 -10.54 16.99 -1.17
N PHE A 211 -10.56 15.70 -0.88
CA PHE A 211 -9.34 15.00 -0.45
C PHE A 211 -8.36 14.81 -1.61
N TYR A 212 -7.08 14.76 -1.27
CA TYR A 212 -6.01 14.76 -2.26
C TYR A 212 -6.03 13.53 -3.17
N VAL A 213 -6.03 13.79 -4.48
CA VAL A 213 -5.88 12.79 -5.54
C VAL A 213 -4.68 13.19 -6.40
N HIS A 214 -3.75 12.28 -6.58
CA HIS A 214 -2.54 12.49 -7.38
C HIS A 214 -2.52 11.49 -8.54
N ALA A 215 -2.40 12.00 -9.76
CA ALA A 215 -2.26 11.18 -10.96
C ALA A 215 -1.42 11.94 -12.00
N PRO A 216 -0.08 11.96 -11.85
CA PRO A 216 0.77 12.74 -12.73
C PRO A 216 0.64 12.24 -14.16
N LYS A 217 0.59 13.17 -15.13
CA LYS A 217 0.81 12.85 -16.53
C LYS A 217 2.28 12.41 -16.66
N ARG A 218 2.52 11.13 -16.77
CA ARG A 218 3.82 10.63 -17.18
C ARG A 218 3.78 10.44 -18.69
N SER A 219 4.78 11.01 -19.39
CA SER A 219 5.05 10.67 -20.78
C SER A 219 5.17 9.14 -20.90
N ARG A 220 4.61 8.57 -21.95
CA ARG A 220 4.61 7.16 -22.38
C ARG A 220 5.67 6.26 -21.72
N THR A 221 5.50 6.02 -20.40
CA THR A 221 6.36 5.09 -19.65
C THR A 221 5.85 3.69 -19.96
N SER A 222 6.73 2.78 -20.33
CA SER A 222 6.33 1.39 -20.63
C SER A 222 5.54 0.79 -19.46
N LEU A 223 4.51 0.01 -19.76
CA LEU A 223 3.71 -0.71 -18.75
C LEU A 223 4.61 -1.45 -17.75
N LYS A 224 5.68 -2.09 -18.22
CA LYS A 224 6.68 -2.78 -17.37
C LYS A 224 7.24 -1.84 -16.28
N LYS A 225 7.67 -0.63 -16.61
CA LYS A 225 8.18 0.35 -15.61
C LYS A 225 7.12 0.79 -14.60
N ILE A 226 5.86 0.93 -15.04
CA ILE A 226 4.73 1.25 -14.13
C ILE A 226 4.51 0.08 -13.17
N LEU A 227 4.50 -1.14 -13.67
CA LEU A 227 4.31 -2.34 -12.86
C LEU A 227 5.46 -2.58 -11.89
N GLU A 228 6.70 -2.40 -12.30
CA GLU A 228 7.88 -2.44 -11.42
C GLU A 228 7.82 -1.36 -10.32
N TYR A 229 7.35 -0.16 -10.65
CA TYR A 229 7.15 0.89 -9.68
C TYR A 229 6.08 0.51 -8.66
N ILE A 230 4.93 0.03 -9.11
CA ILE A 230 3.79 -0.32 -8.24
C ILE A 230 4.05 -1.59 -7.46
N SER A 231 4.69 -2.60 -8.04
CA SER A 231 5.04 -3.83 -7.34
C SER A 231 5.88 -3.58 -6.09
N ARG A 232 6.75 -2.56 -6.13
CA ARG A 232 7.52 -2.11 -4.96
C ARG A 232 6.60 -1.69 -3.80
N TYR A 233 5.50 -1.05 -4.10
CA TYR A 233 4.52 -0.63 -3.09
C TYR A 233 3.59 -1.76 -2.65
N MET A 234 3.28 -2.70 -3.54
CA MET A 234 2.39 -3.83 -3.23
C MET A 234 3.05 -4.90 -2.36
N LYS A 235 4.34 -5.16 -2.59
CA LYS A 235 5.04 -6.33 -2.05
C LYS A 235 6.12 -6.00 -1.03
N ARG A 236 6.67 -4.77 -1.02
CA ARG A 236 7.73 -4.39 -0.08
C ARG A 236 7.15 -3.93 1.25
N GLY A 237 7.95 -4.10 2.31
CA GLY A 237 7.68 -3.54 3.63
C GLY A 237 7.75 -2.00 3.66
N PRO A 238 7.42 -1.40 4.82
CA PRO A 238 7.32 0.05 4.96
C PRO A 238 8.65 0.79 4.80
N ILE A 239 9.78 0.10 4.96
CA ILE A 239 11.11 0.69 4.80
C ILE A 239 12.04 -0.24 4.02
N ALA A 240 12.86 0.33 3.14
CA ALA A 240 13.96 -0.38 2.49
C ALA A 240 15.22 -0.31 3.36
N LEU A 241 16.01 -1.38 3.40
CA LEU A 241 17.19 -1.46 4.26
C LEU A 241 18.21 -0.36 4.00
N ASN A 242 18.41 0.03 2.73
CA ASN A 242 19.32 1.10 2.35
C ASN A 242 18.92 2.50 2.86
N ARG A 243 17.71 2.65 3.40
CA ARG A 243 17.28 3.89 4.06
C ARG A 243 17.70 3.94 5.52
N ILE A 244 18.06 2.81 6.13
CA ILE A 244 18.53 2.75 7.52
C ILE A 244 20.00 3.15 7.52
N LEU A 245 20.30 4.25 8.17
CA LEU A 245 21.66 4.83 8.25
C LEU A 245 22.42 4.33 9.47
N LEU A 246 21.71 4.15 10.59
CA LEU A 246 22.30 3.71 11.86
C LEU A 246 21.31 2.87 12.66
N TYR A 247 21.84 1.86 13.34
CA TYR A 247 21.18 1.13 14.42
C TYR A 247 22.24 0.71 15.44
N ASP A 248 22.15 1.25 16.66
CA ASP A 248 23.08 0.97 17.77
C ASP A 248 22.50 0.03 18.86
N GLY A 249 21.34 -0.55 18.61
CA GLY A 249 20.60 -1.38 19.58
C GLY A 249 19.58 -0.58 20.41
N LYS A 250 19.64 0.73 20.42
CA LYS A 250 18.72 1.63 21.17
C LYS A 250 17.95 2.55 20.25
N ILE A 251 18.62 3.15 19.26
CA ILE A 251 18.04 4.07 18.30
C ILE A 251 18.19 3.56 16.87
N VAL A 252 17.27 4.00 16.01
CA VAL A 252 17.30 3.79 14.55
C VAL A 252 17.26 5.15 13.89
N MET A 253 18.22 5.42 13.00
CA MET A 253 18.22 6.59 12.13
C MET A 253 17.97 6.15 10.69
N PHE A 254 17.04 6.80 10.02
CA PHE A 254 16.74 6.49 8.62
C PHE A 254 16.43 7.74 7.81
N GLN A 255 16.79 7.68 6.53
CA GLN A 255 16.53 8.74 5.57
C GLN A 255 15.13 8.60 4.98
N TYR A 256 14.46 9.74 4.77
CA TYR A 256 13.20 9.82 4.03
C TYR A 256 13.13 11.08 3.17
N HIS A 257 12.41 11.01 2.07
CA HIS A 257 12.15 12.17 1.22
C HIS A 257 10.90 12.91 1.70
N ASP A 258 11.09 14.16 2.11
CA ASP A 258 9.99 15.06 2.49
C ASP A 258 9.41 15.73 1.24
N LYS A 259 8.23 15.30 0.84
CA LYS A 259 7.55 15.83 -0.36
C LYS A 259 7.10 17.29 -0.22
N ARG A 260 6.98 17.82 1.00
CA ARG A 260 6.55 19.23 1.22
C ARG A 260 7.70 20.19 0.92
N THR A 261 8.89 19.83 1.33
CA THR A 261 10.11 20.64 1.12
C THR A 261 10.93 20.17 -0.09
N ASN A 262 10.57 19.01 -0.68
CA ASN A 262 11.31 18.34 -1.75
C ASN A 262 12.80 18.10 -1.38
N THR A 263 13.05 17.74 -0.12
CA THR A 263 14.39 17.49 0.41
C THR A 263 14.46 16.14 1.12
N ASP A 264 15.65 15.55 1.13
CA ASP A 264 15.91 14.37 1.94
C ASP A 264 16.23 14.78 3.38
N LYS A 265 15.59 14.10 4.33
CA LYS A 265 15.70 14.33 5.76
C LYS A 265 16.01 13.04 6.50
N ILE A 266 16.56 13.18 7.70
CA ILE A 266 16.82 12.04 8.59
C ILE A 266 15.82 12.08 9.74
N LYS A 267 15.27 10.91 10.06
CA LYS A 267 14.44 10.71 11.25
C LYS A 267 15.15 9.76 12.20
N THR A 268 15.20 10.16 13.46
CA THR A 268 15.70 9.34 14.57
C THR A 268 14.53 8.95 15.45
N MET A 269 14.49 7.69 15.86
CA MET A 269 13.50 7.17 16.80
C MET A 269 14.09 6.03 17.61
N SER A 270 13.48 5.71 18.75
CA SER A 270 13.91 4.55 19.52
C SER A 270 13.64 3.25 18.75
N ALA A 271 14.41 2.21 19.04
CA ALA A 271 14.20 0.89 18.43
C ALA A 271 12.78 0.35 18.73
N GLU A 272 12.21 0.68 19.89
CA GLU A 272 10.85 0.28 20.25
C GLU A 272 9.80 0.98 19.39
N GLU A 273 9.91 2.31 19.21
CA GLU A 273 9.03 3.10 18.32
C GLU A 273 9.13 2.62 16.87
N PHE A 274 10.36 2.36 16.42
CA PHE A 274 10.59 1.83 15.07
C PHE A 274 9.91 0.49 14.85
N ILE A 275 10.06 -0.47 15.79
CA ILE A 275 9.37 -1.76 15.70
C ILE A 275 7.84 -1.60 15.75
N GLY A 276 7.36 -0.65 16.56
CA GLY A 276 5.92 -0.36 16.67
C GLY A 276 5.33 0.26 15.40
N ALA A 277 6.15 0.98 14.63
CA ALA A 277 5.74 1.62 13.37
C ALA A 277 5.75 0.66 12.15
N LEU A 278 6.48 -0.45 12.24
CA LEU A 278 6.53 -1.49 11.22
C LEU A 278 5.32 -2.43 11.28
#